data_b4977e2ac55e65ebd0b78e2ed7e82066
#
_entry.id   b4977e2ac55e65ebd0b78e2ed7e82066
#
_cell.length_a   1.000
_cell.length_b   1.000
_cell.length_c   1.000
_cell.angle_alpha   90.00
_cell.angle_beta   90.00
_cell.angle_gamma   90.00
#
_symmetry.space_group_name_H-M   'P 1'
#
loop_
_entity.id
_entity.type
_entity.pdbx_description
1 polymer ?
#
loop_
_entity_poly.entity_id
_entity_poly.type
_entity_poly.pdbx_seq_one_letter_code
_entity_poly.pdbx_strand_id
1 'polypeptide(L)'
;RLNMPLLRQALMSGGAVTITPAVADIPPFFTDARYTSADFFAMFAAPFLHGGGWSSADDDAGARVAVISKNLNDRLFGGADSIGKPLVVGGNQFRIAGVLDQWRPTPKFYDMTSSRYGAVEDVFIPFSTSRGLDLARSGSMNCWSDTGGDNESLNAPCTWIQYWVEFEDPEGAKTYKAYLDNYSAQQKTAGRYEREPNARLRTVMEWLEFNRV
;
A
#
# COMPACT_ATOMS: atom_id res chain seq x y z
N ARG A 1 -6.34 -15.47 -0.19
CA ARG A 1 -4.88 -15.72 -0.25
C ARG A 1 -4.65 -16.88 -1.22
N LEU A 2 -3.78 -16.67 -2.21
CA LEU A 2 -3.31 -17.75 -3.07
C LEU A 2 -2.54 -18.75 -2.20
N ASN A 3 -2.82 -20.05 -2.37
CA ASN A 3 -2.12 -21.13 -1.63
C ASN A 3 -0.72 -21.34 -2.25
N MET A 4 0.10 -20.30 -2.27
CA MET A 4 1.44 -20.25 -2.84
C MET A 4 2.47 -20.06 -1.73
N PRO A 5 3.68 -20.61 -1.84
CA PRO A 5 4.73 -20.45 -0.83
C PRO A 5 5.34 -19.04 -0.87
N LEU A 6 4.54 -18.05 -0.50
CA LEU A 6 5.00 -16.67 -0.31
C LEU A 6 5.34 -16.46 1.16
N LEU A 7 6.50 -15.87 1.42
CA LEU A 7 6.88 -15.48 2.78
C LEU A 7 6.03 -14.27 3.20
N ARG A 8 5.95 -13.24 2.34
CA ARG A 8 5.14 -12.03 2.56
C ARG A 8 4.57 -11.50 1.25
N GLN A 9 3.48 -10.76 1.36
CA GLN A 9 2.87 -10.06 0.23
C GLN A 9 2.36 -8.68 0.65
N ALA A 10 2.67 -7.66 -0.14
CA ALA A 10 2.18 -6.30 0.08
C ALA A 10 1.39 -5.82 -1.14
N LEU A 11 0.08 -5.74 -0.96
CA LEU A 11 -0.85 -5.09 -1.88
C LEU A 11 -0.94 -3.63 -1.48
N MET A 12 -0.82 -2.69 -2.43
CA MET A 12 -0.84 -1.28 -2.04
C MET A 12 -1.34 -0.34 -3.13
N SER A 13 -1.82 0.81 -2.69
CA SER A 13 -2.06 2.00 -3.52
C SER A 13 -1.75 3.27 -2.73
N GLY A 14 -1.50 4.36 -3.44
CA GLY A 14 -1.42 5.69 -2.82
C GLY A 14 -2.81 6.21 -2.44
N GLY A 15 -2.84 7.14 -1.50
CA GLY A 15 -4.00 7.90 -1.11
C GLY A 15 -3.64 9.34 -0.75
N ALA A 16 -4.65 10.20 -0.75
CA ALA A 16 -4.57 11.55 -0.24
C ALA A 16 -5.74 11.77 0.73
N VAL A 17 -5.43 12.05 1.97
CA VAL A 17 -6.42 12.09 3.05
C VAL A 17 -6.39 13.40 3.82
N THR A 18 -7.52 13.80 4.35
CA THR A 18 -7.62 14.91 5.31
C THR A 18 -7.43 14.39 6.71
N ILE A 19 -6.48 14.96 7.44
CA ILE A 19 -6.34 14.77 8.89
C ILE A 19 -7.13 15.86 9.59
N THR A 20 -7.99 15.46 10.53
CA THR A 20 -8.68 16.40 11.43
C THR A 20 -8.08 16.23 12.82
N PRO A 21 -7.20 17.16 13.26
CA PRO A 21 -6.57 17.08 14.57
C PRO A 21 -7.59 17.26 15.71
N ALA A 22 -7.35 16.58 16.84
CA ALA A 22 -8.12 16.82 18.07
C ALA A 22 -7.69 18.11 18.80
N VAL A 23 -6.57 18.71 18.39
CA VAL A 23 -6.01 19.95 18.96
C VAL A 23 -6.63 21.13 18.24
N ALA A 24 -7.28 22.03 18.99
CA ALA A 24 -8.03 23.17 18.45
C ALA A 24 -7.18 24.15 17.61
N ASP A 25 -5.91 24.26 17.92
CA ASP A 25 -5.00 25.21 17.26
C ASP A 25 -4.43 24.70 15.93
N ILE A 26 -4.69 23.44 15.55
CA ILE A 26 -4.23 22.87 14.28
C ILE A 26 -5.45 22.66 13.37
N PRO A 27 -5.60 23.44 12.29
CA PRO A 27 -6.71 23.24 11.35
C PRO A 27 -6.55 21.92 10.60
N PRO A 28 -7.65 21.35 10.05
CA PRO A 28 -7.59 20.21 9.18
C PRO A 28 -6.65 20.43 7.99
N PHE A 29 -5.91 19.41 7.61
CA PHE A 29 -4.94 19.48 6.50
C PHE A 29 -4.89 18.18 5.69
N PHE A 30 -4.46 18.30 4.46
CA PHE A 30 -4.21 17.15 3.58
C PHE A 30 -2.82 16.57 3.82
N THR A 31 -2.71 15.26 3.67
CA THR A 31 -1.44 14.55 3.67
C THR A 31 -1.51 13.29 2.80
N ASP A 32 -0.34 12.80 2.39
CA ASP A 32 -0.24 11.57 1.64
C ASP A 32 -0.47 10.36 2.54
N ALA A 33 -1.18 9.38 2.00
CA ALA A 33 -1.45 8.11 2.65
C ALA A 33 -0.98 6.93 1.79
N ARG A 34 -0.70 5.81 2.44
CA ARG A 34 -0.47 4.52 1.81
C ARG A 34 -1.52 3.53 2.31
N TYR A 35 -2.28 2.99 1.39
CA TYR A 35 -3.19 1.88 1.67
C TYR A 35 -2.46 0.59 1.36
N THR A 36 -2.24 -0.26 2.36
CA THR A 36 -1.42 -1.45 2.19
C THR A 36 -1.87 -2.61 3.08
N SER A 37 -1.24 -3.77 2.91
CA SER A 37 -1.45 -4.93 3.80
C SER A 37 -0.41 -4.98 4.92
N ALA A 38 -0.70 -5.75 5.96
CA ALA A 38 0.10 -5.87 7.18
C ALA A 38 1.58 -6.22 6.91
N ASP A 39 1.84 -7.05 5.91
CA ASP A 39 3.18 -7.51 5.57
C ASP A 39 4.13 -6.39 5.09
N PHE A 40 3.59 -5.22 4.69
CA PHE A 40 4.38 -4.08 4.19
C PHE A 40 5.54 -3.72 5.12
N PHE A 41 5.25 -3.57 6.40
CA PHE A 41 6.25 -3.08 7.36
C PHE A 41 7.40 -4.06 7.56
N ALA A 42 7.09 -5.33 7.67
CA ALA A 42 8.11 -6.37 7.82
C ALA A 42 8.88 -6.63 6.51
N MET A 43 8.18 -6.63 5.35
CA MET A 43 8.80 -6.82 4.03
C MET A 43 9.83 -5.74 3.72
N PHE A 44 9.54 -4.49 4.05
CA PHE A 44 10.41 -3.35 3.76
C PHE A 44 11.23 -2.87 4.96
N ALA A 45 11.26 -3.67 6.04
CA ALA A 45 12.01 -3.38 7.27
C ALA A 45 11.77 -1.94 7.77
N ALA A 46 10.51 -1.48 7.73
CA ALA A 46 10.16 -0.15 8.20
C ALA A 46 10.36 -0.05 9.72
N PRO A 47 11.22 0.87 10.22
CA PRO A 47 11.51 0.97 11.64
C PRO A 47 10.37 1.63 12.40
N PHE A 48 10.10 1.18 13.63
CA PHE A 48 9.11 1.76 14.52
C PHE A 48 9.77 2.47 15.69
N LEU A 49 9.28 3.69 15.98
CA LEU A 49 9.61 4.43 17.20
C LEU A 49 8.75 3.95 18.36
N HIS A 50 7.42 3.75 18.09
CA HIS A 50 6.45 3.26 19.07
C HIS A 50 5.53 2.23 18.41
N GLY A 51 5.08 1.23 19.17
CA GLY A 51 4.14 0.23 18.70
C GLY A 51 4.65 -0.64 17.56
N GLY A 52 3.81 -0.88 16.55
CA GLY A 52 4.13 -1.73 15.41
C GLY A 52 3.09 -1.63 14.29
N GLY A 53 3.25 -2.46 13.25
CA GLY A 53 2.23 -2.64 12.22
C GLY A 53 0.97 -3.32 12.77
N TRP A 54 -0.10 -3.26 12.02
CA TRP A 54 -1.30 -4.06 12.31
C TRP A 54 -1.11 -5.52 11.86
N SER A 55 -2.02 -6.40 12.24
CA SER A 55 -1.99 -7.83 11.90
C SER A 55 -2.77 -8.14 10.61
N SER A 56 -2.53 -9.33 10.04
CA SER A 56 -3.34 -9.82 8.92
C SER A 56 -4.82 -10.01 9.30
N ALA A 57 -5.12 -10.28 10.57
CA ALA A 57 -6.50 -10.32 11.05
C ALA A 57 -7.17 -8.93 11.01
N ASP A 58 -6.41 -7.86 11.22
CA ASP A 58 -6.90 -6.49 11.05
C ASP A 58 -7.19 -6.17 9.58
N ASP A 59 -6.36 -6.67 8.64
CA ASP A 59 -6.62 -6.57 7.20
C ASP A 59 -7.94 -7.28 6.84
N ASP A 60 -8.12 -8.51 7.29
CA ASP A 60 -9.29 -9.33 6.99
C ASP A 60 -10.57 -8.73 7.60
N ALA A 61 -10.46 -8.12 8.77
CA ALA A 61 -11.59 -7.48 9.47
C ALA A 61 -11.91 -6.07 8.95
N GLY A 62 -11.08 -5.47 8.07
CA GLY A 62 -11.21 -4.06 7.70
C GLY A 62 -11.09 -3.14 8.92
N ALA A 63 -10.14 -3.44 9.81
CA ALA A 63 -9.99 -2.73 11.08
C ALA A 63 -9.58 -1.25 10.86
N ARG A 64 -10.16 -0.35 11.65
CA ARG A 64 -9.81 1.07 11.64
C ARG A 64 -8.56 1.33 12.48
N VAL A 65 -7.43 0.85 11.99
CA VAL A 65 -6.09 1.06 12.56
C VAL A 65 -5.22 1.84 11.60
N ALA A 66 -4.28 2.60 12.13
CA ALA A 66 -3.33 3.37 11.33
C ALA A 66 -1.92 3.29 11.92
N VAL A 67 -0.92 3.29 11.05
CA VAL A 67 0.46 3.61 11.40
C VAL A 67 0.75 5.00 10.86
N ILE A 68 1.45 5.83 11.63
CA ILE A 68 1.76 7.20 11.25
C ILE A 68 3.26 7.44 11.19
N SER A 69 3.68 8.43 10.39
CA SER A 69 5.07 8.87 10.35
C SER A 69 5.47 9.55 11.66
N LYS A 70 6.79 9.57 11.93
CA LYS A 70 7.35 10.37 13.02
C LYS A 70 6.95 11.84 12.88
N ASN A 71 7.00 12.40 11.67
CA ASN A 71 6.68 13.81 11.43
C ASN A 71 5.23 14.12 11.79
N LEU A 72 4.30 13.25 11.43
CA LEU A 72 2.89 13.42 11.78
C LEU A 72 2.68 13.29 13.29
N ASN A 73 3.35 12.35 13.94
CA ASN A 73 3.33 12.18 15.39
C ASN A 73 3.86 13.43 16.12
N ASP A 74 5.00 13.95 15.67
CA ASP A 74 5.59 15.17 16.25
C ASP A 74 4.62 16.36 16.11
N ARG A 75 3.99 16.50 14.96
CA ARG A 75 3.03 17.59 14.67
C ARG A 75 1.76 17.51 15.52
N LEU A 76 1.19 16.31 15.71
CA LEU A 76 -0.11 16.13 16.38
C LEU A 76 0.02 15.88 17.88
N PHE A 77 1.11 15.28 18.32
CA PHE A 77 1.28 14.78 19.70
C PHE A 77 2.58 15.27 20.36
N GLY A 78 3.32 16.18 19.70
CA GLY A 78 4.56 16.73 20.24
C GLY A 78 5.67 15.70 20.42
N GLY A 79 5.66 14.61 19.64
CA GLY A 79 6.65 13.52 19.72
C GLY A 79 6.40 12.52 20.84
N ALA A 80 5.35 12.67 21.64
CA ALA A 80 5.00 11.71 22.68
C ALA A 80 4.46 10.40 22.08
N ASP A 81 4.47 9.32 22.86
CA ASP A 81 3.84 8.06 22.49
C ASP A 81 2.33 8.26 22.25
N SER A 82 1.90 7.97 21.04
CA SER A 82 0.51 8.13 20.61
C SER A 82 -0.22 6.80 20.37
N ILE A 83 0.39 5.67 20.74
CA ILE A 83 -0.22 4.35 20.55
C ILE A 83 -1.58 4.30 21.27
N GLY A 84 -2.57 3.77 20.57
CA GLY A 84 -3.95 3.66 21.06
C GLY A 84 -4.77 4.94 20.98
N LYS A 85 -4.15 6.10 20.73
CA LYS A 85 -4.87 7.38 20.59
C LYS A 85 -5.71 7.40 19.30
N PRO A 86 -6.82 8.16 19.30
CA PRO A 86 -7.64 8.34 18.11
C PRO A 86 -6.97 9.30 17.12
N LEU A 87 -7.13 8.98 15.83
CA LEU A 87 -6.77 9.82 14.70
C LEU A 87 -7.97 9.90 13.76
N VAL A 88 -8.39 11.09 13.37
CA VAL A 88 -9.48 11.27 12.41
C VAL A 88 -8.90 11.48 11.02
N VAL A 89 -9.17 10.52 10.11
CA VAL A 89 -8.69 10.47 8.73
C VAL A 89 -9.90 10.41 7.80
N GLY A 90 -10.05 11.36 6.88
CA GLY A 90 -11.17 11.39 5.94
C GLY A 90 -12.54 11.36 6.63
N GLY A 91 -12.66 12.02 7.80
CA GLY A 91 -13.89 11.99 8.61
C GLY A 91 -14.14 10.71 9.40
N ASN A 92 -13.26 9.71 9.31
CA ASN A 92 -13.37 8.45 10.02
C ASN A 92 -12.36 8.37 11.17
N GLN A 93 -12.75 7.81 12.31
CA GLN A 93 -11.86 7.62 13.44
C GLN A 93 -11.08 6.32 13.31
N PHE A 94 -9.76 6.41 13.45
CA PHE A 94 -8.80 5.31 13.50
C PHE A 94 -8.11 5.27 14.86
N ARG A 95 -7.59 4.10 15.22
CA ARG A 95 -6.70 3.90 16.38
C ARG A 95 -5.26 3.81 15.88
N ILE A 96 -4.35 4.60 16.44
CA ILE A 96 -2.92 4.51 16.11
C ILE A 96 -2.36 3.21 16.66
N ALA A 97 -1.83 2.36 15.78
CA ALA A 97 -1.20 1.09 16.10
C ALA A 97 0.33 1.23 16.19
N GLY A 98 0.91 2.12 15.39
CA GLY A 98 2.35 2.33 15.33
C GLY A 98 2.73 3.73 14.90
N VAL A 99 3.92 4.14 15.33
CA VAL A 99 4.60 5.35 14.87
C VAL A 99 5.92 4.90 14.25
N LEU A 100 6.11 5.18 12.96
CA LEU A 100 7.39 4.92 12.30
C LEU A 100 8.47 5.84 12.87
N ASP A 101 9.69 5.32 12.98
CA ASP A 101 10.87 6.15 13.16
C ASP A 101 11.26 6.84 11.84
N GLN A 102 12.40 7.53 11.82
CA GLN A 102 12.90 8.14 10.59
C GLN A 102 13.14 7.05 9.53
N TRP A 103 12.22 6.98 8.58
CA TRP A 103 12.28 6.06 7.46
C TRP A 103 12.15 6.83 6.15
N ARG A 104 13.22 6.82 5.37
CA ARG A 104 13.27 7.54 4.10
C ARG A 104 14.07 6.74 3.08
N PRO A 105 13.50 5.67 2.52
CA PRO A 105 14.15 4.95 1.44
C PRO A 105 14.38 5.90 0.25
N THR A 106 15.63 5.95 -0.23
CA THR A 106 16.05 6.82 -1.32
C THR A 106 16.82 6.00 -2.33
N PRO A 107 16.22 5.69 -3.49
CA PRO A 107 14.87 6.08 -3.92
C PRO A 107 13.75 5.39 -3.13
N LYS A 108 12.53 5.91 -3.22
CA LYS A 108 11.31 5.29 -2.68
C LYS A 108 10.92 4.09 -3.56
N PHE A 109 11.69 3.00 -3.43
CA PHE A 109 11.66 1.85 -4.35
C PHE A 109 10.29 1.17 -4.43
N TYR A 110 9.52 1.18 -3.35
CA TYR A 110 8.19 0.55 -3.30
C TYR A 110 7.13 1.33 -4.09
N ASP A 111 7.36 2.63 -4.37
CA ASP A 111 6.50 3.46 -5.22
C ASP A 111 7.31 4.46 -6.05
N MET A 112 7.74 4.01 -7.22
CA MET A 112 8.51 4.84 -8.17
C MET A 112 7.60 5.66 -9.10
N THR A 113 6.28 5.45 -9.03
CA THR A 113 5.34 6.07 -9.97
C THR A 113 4.85 7.44 -9.50
N SER A 114 4.80 7.67 -8.19
CA SER A 114 4.31 8.94 -7.63
C SER A 114 5.44 9.92 -7.40
N SER A 115 6.48 9.54 -6.66
CA SER A 115 7.67 10.38 -6.42
C SER A 115 8.86 9.52 -6.00
N ARG A 116 9.88 9.44 -6.87
CA ARG A 116 11.07 8.59 -6.64
C ARG A 116 11.88 9.00 -5.42
N TYR A 117 11.94 10.30 -5.14
CA TYR A 117 12.78 10.91 -4.09
C TYR A 117 11.95 11.73 -3.10
N GLY A 118 10.63 11.55 -3.14
CA GLY A 118 9.71 12.22 -2.22
C GLY A 118 9.79 11.69 -0.79
N ALA A 119 9.08 12.36 0.10
CA ALA A 119 8.88 11.87 1.45
C ALA A 119 8.07 10.56 1.46
N VAL A 120 8.23 9.81 2.52
CA VAL A 120 7.33 8.69 2.84
C VAL A 120 5.97 9.27 3.24
N GLU A 121 4.93 8.51 3.02
CA GLU A 121 3.57 8.86 3.39
C GLU A 121 3.44 9.05 4.91
N ASP A 122 2.61 10.00 5.32
CA ASP A 122 2.41 10.28 6.75
C ASP A 122 1.44 9.31 7.44
N VAL A 123 0.57 8.65 6.65
CA VAL A 123 -0.45 7.74 7.18
C VAL A 123 -0.47 6.45 6.38
N PHE A 124 -0.44 5.33 7.09
CA PHE A 124 -0.62 3.99 6.52
C PHE A 124 -1.90 3.39 7.07
N ILE A 125 -2.74 2.82 6.21
CA ILE A 125 -4.06 2.27 6.53
C ILE A 125 -4.21 0.92 5.83
N PRO A 126 -4.90 -0.09 6.44
CA PRO A 126 -5.21 -1.33 5.76
C PRO A 126 -5.94 -1.09 4.43
N PHE A 127 -5.49 -1.75 3.37
CA PHE A 127 -6.08 -1.60 2.03
C PHE A 127 -7.57 -1.95 2.03
N SER A 128 -7.97 -2.99 2.73
CA SER A 128 -9.38 -3.39 2.90
C SER A 128 -10.21 -2.28 3.54
N THR A 129 -9.68 -1.65 4.59
CA THR A 129 -10.33 -0.53 5.29
C THR A 129 -10.49 0.68 4.37
N SER A 130 -9.45 1.02 3.59
CA SER A 130 -9.54 2.16 2.67
C SER A 130 -10.63 1.95 1.62
N ARG A 131 -10.81 0.71 1.12
CA ARG A 131 -11.87 0.35 0.19
C ARG A 131 -13.26 0.36 0.85
N GLY A 132 -13.36 -0.19 2.06
CA GLY A 132 -14.64 -0.22 2.80
C GLY A 132 -15.15 1.16 3.21
N LEU A 133 -14.26 2.14 3.35
CA LEU A 133 -14.57 3.53 3.69
C LEU A 133 -14.56 4.48 2.50
N ASP A 134 -14.31 3.97 1.29
CA ASP A 134 -14.22 4.75 0.06
C ASP A 134 -13.24 5.93 0.17
N LEU A 135 -12.07 5.69 0.77
CA LEU A 135 -11.04 6.73 0.92
C LEU A 135 -10.41 7.05 -0.43
N ALA A 136 -10.22 8.34 -0.68
CA ALA A 136 -9.68 8.82 -1.95
C ALA A 136 -8.31 8.20 -2.28
N ARG A 137 -8.20 7.62 -3.47
CA ARG A 137 -6.98 7.07 -4.01
C ARG A 137 -6.16 8.16 -4.71
N SER A 138 -4.86 8.04 -4.68
CA SER A 138 -3.91 8.80 -5.49
C SER A 138 -2.97 7.88 -6.28
N GLY A 139 -2.25 8.44 -7.23
CA GLY A 139 -1.31 7.72 -8.08
C GLY A 139 -1.86 7.40 -9.47
N SER A 140 -1.00 6.84 -10.32
CA SER A 140 -1.33 6.56 -11.72
C SER A 140 -2.31 5.40 -11.86
N MET A 141 -3.11 5.45 -12.93
CA MET A 141 -4.02 4.40 -13.35
C MET A 141 -3.92 4.24 -14.87
N ASN A 142 -3.99 3.02 -15.34
CA ASN A 142 -4.03 2.72 -16.77
C ASN A 142 -5.13 1.70 -17.05
N CYS A 143 -6.14 2.10 -17.81
CA CYS A 143 -7.26 1.26 -18.23
C CYS A 143 -7.11 0.93 -19.71
N TRP A 144 -7.43 -0.33 -20.11
CA TRP A 144 -7.31 -0.82 -21.47
C TRP A 144 -8.65 -1.11 -22.13
N SER A 145 -9.76 -0.87 -21.43
CA SER A 145 -11.13 -1.00 -21.92
C SER A 145 -12.05 -0.04 -21.18
N ASP A 146 -13.27 0.09 -21.66
CA ASP A 146 -14.31 0.86 -20.98
C ASP A 146 -14.65 0.22 -19.63
N THR A 147 -14.79 1.05 -18.62
CA THR A 147 -15.05 0.64 -17.23
C THR A 147 -16.50 0.95 -16.79
N GLY A 148 -17.28 1.60 -17.64
CA GLY A 148 -18.61 2.08 -17.25
C GLY A 148 -18.58 3.12 -16.12
N GLY A 149 -17.41 3.74 -15.88
CA GLY A 149 -17.22 4.76 -14.82
C GLY A 149 -16.65 4.22 -13.50
N ASP A 150 -16.62 2.91 -13.27
CA ASP A 150 -16.00 2.31 -12.07
C ASP A 150 -14.57 1.83 -12.37
N ASN A 151 -13.65 2.77 -12.40
CA ASN A 151 -12.23 2.50 -12.71
C ASN A 151 -11.48 1.83 -11.56
N GLU A 152 -11.99 1.90 -10.34
CA GLU A 152 -11.35 1.39 -9.13
C GLU A 152 -11.93 0.06 -8.65
N SER A 153 -12.89 -0.50 -9.34
CA SER A 153 -13.34 -1.87 -9.11
C SER A 153 -12.17 -2.84 -9.28
N LEU A 154 -12.10 -3.85 -8.41
CA LEU A 154 -11.09 -4.91 -8.53
C LEU A 154 -11.25 -5.75 -9.81
N ASN A 155 -12.41 -5.69 -10.44
CA ASN A 155 -12.69 -6.33 -11.71
C ASN A 155 -12.56 -5.39 -12.92
N ALA A 156 -12.32 -4.09 -12.70
CA ALA A 156 -12.12 -3.14 -13.77
C ALA A 156 -10.92 -3.53 -14.65
N PRO A 157 -10.98 -3.26 -15.96
CA PRO A 157 -9.86 -3.47 -16.88
C PRO A 157 -8.79 -2.38 -16.69
N CYS A 158 -8.33 -2.19 -15.45
CA CYS A 158 -7.40 -1.15 -15.05
C CYS A 158 -6.27 -1.70 -14.17
N THR A 159 -5.09 -1.08 -14.30
CA THR A 159 -3.97 -1.29 -13.36
C THR A 159 -3.76 -0.04 -12.53
N TRP A 160 -3.87 -0.16 -11.21
CA TRP A 160 -3.68 0.92 -10.25
C TRP A 160 -3.16 0.42 -8.91
N ILE A 161 -3.14 -0.91 -8.73
CA ILE A 161 -2.63 -1.59 -7.54
C ILE A 161 -1.17 -1.93 -7.77
N GLN A 162 -0.33 -1.61 -6.80
CA GLN A 162 1.05 -2.07 -6.72
C GLN A 162 1.09 -3.34 -5.89
N TYR A 163 1.89 -4.32 -6.30
CA TYR A 163 1.95 -5.59 -5.63
C TYR A 163 3.39 -6.08 -5.51
N TRP A 164 3.79 -6.37 -4.28
CA TRP A 164 5.10 -6.89 -3.93
C TRP A 164 4.98 -8.25 -3.27
N VAL A 165 5.93 -9.11 -3.55
CA VAL A 165 6.00 -10.46 -2.99
C VAL A 165 7.42 -10.76 -2.53
N GLU A 166 7.54 -11.46 -1.43
CA GLU A 166 8.79 -11.92 -0.88
C GLU A 166 8.80 -13.45 -0.89
N PHE A 167 9.91 -14.02 -1.29
CA PHE A 167 10.15 -15.46 -1.34
C PHE A 167 11.34 -15.81 -0.43
N GLU A 168 11.36 -17.03 0.08
CA GLU A 168 12.49 -17.54 0.86
C GLU A 168 13.73 -17.74 -0.03
N ASP A 169 13.50 -18.10 -1.31
CA ASP A 169 14.56 -18.41 -2.25
C ASP A 169 14.17 -18.04 -3.71
N PRO A 170 15.15 -18.05 -4.63
CA PRO A 170 14.89 -17.75 -6.04
C PRO A 170 13.98 -18.78 -6.76
N GLU A 171 13.88 -20.01 -6.26
CA GLU A 171 13.03 -21.04 -6.86
C GLU A 171 11.54 -20.74 -6.61
N GLY A 172 11.22 -20.21 -5.45
CA GLY A 172 9.89 -19.67 -5.15
C GLY A 172 9.46 -18.60 -6.14
N ALA A 173 10.38 -17.70 -6.51
CA ALA A 173 10.11 -16.66 -7.51
C ALA A 173 9.83 -17.24 -8.91
N LYS A 174 10.57 -18.27 -9.34
CA LYS A 174 10.32 -18.96 -10.63
C LYS A 174 8.97 -19.67 -10.64
N THR A 175 8.67 -20.39 -9.57
CA THR A 175 7.38 -21.08 -9.42
C THR A 175 6.22 -20.08 -9.47
N TYR A 176 6.36 -18.97 -8.78
CA TYR A 176 5.35 -17.92 -8.80
C TYR A 176 5.21 -17.25 -10.17
N LYS A 177 6.32 -17.02 -10.88
CA LYS A 177 6.28 -16.49 -12.25
C LYS A 177 5.53 -17.44 -13.20
N ALA A 178 5.80 -18.73 -13.12
CA ALA A 178 5.08 -19.73 -13.91
C ALA A 178 3.58 -19.75 -13.59
N TYR A 179 3.22 -19.61 -12.32
CA TYR A 179 1.82 -19.45 -11.90
C TYR A 179 1.18 -18.20 -12.53
N LEU A 180 1.84 -17.04 -12.48
CA LEU A 180 1.32 -15.80 -13.07
C LEU A 180 1.11 -15.92 -14.57
N ASP A 181 2.03 -16.59 -15.31
CA ASP A 181 1.91 -16.82 -16.74
C ASP A 181 0.70 -17.70 -17.06
N ASN A 182 0.54 -18.80 -16.34
CA ASN A 182 -0.58 -19.71 -16.50
C ASN A 182 -1.92 -19.04 -16.17
N TYR A 183 -1.98 -18.33 -15.05
CA TYR A 183 -3.17 -17.56 -14.65
C TYR A 183 -3.54 -16.53 -15.71
N SER A 184 -2.55 -15.78 -16.19
CA SER A 184 -2.75 -14.76 -17.22
C SER A 184 -3.28 -15.35 -18.52
N ALA A 185 -2.73 -16.49 -18.96
CA ALA A 185 -3.23 -17.22 -20.15
C ALA A 185 -4.67 -17.70 -19.97
N GLN A 186 -5.02 -18.23 -18.79
CA GLN A 186 -6.40 -18.64 -18.47
C GLN A 186 -7.37 -17.46 -18.49
N GLN A 187 -6.99 -16.30 -17.92
CA GLN A 187 -7.83 -15.11 -17.91
C GLN A 187 -8.06 -14.57 -19.33
N LYS A 188 -7.05 -14.64 -20.21
CA LYS A 188 -7.23 -14.32 -21.63
C LYS A 188 -8.21 -15.27 -22.31
N THR A 189 -8.04 -16.57 -22.12
CA THR A 189 -8.96 -17.59 -22.68
C THR A 189 -10.40 -17.39 -22.19
N ALA A 190 -10.57 -16.96 -20.96
CA ALA A 190 -11.86 -16.61 -20.37
C ALA A 190 -12.43 -15.25 -20.86
N GLY A 191 -11.74 -14.56 -21.78
CA GLY A 191 -12.22 -13.30 -22.38
C GLY A 191 -12.09 -12.06 -21.48
N ARG A 192 -11.30 -12.14 -20.36
CA ARG A 192 -11.15 -10.99 -19.47
C ARG A 192 -10.34 -9.85 -20.10
N TYR A 193 -9.47 -10.13 -21.05
CA TYR A 193 -8.74 -9.16 -21.86
C TYR A 193 -8.28 -9.76 -23.18
N GLU A 194 -8.17 -8.90 -24.21
CA GLU A 194 -7.87 -9.33 -25.58
C GLU A 194 -6.36 -9.45 -25.86
N ARG A 195 -5.54 -8.62 -25.21
CA ARG A 195 -4.09 -8.58 -25.42
C ARG A 195 -3.38 -9.86 -24.98
N GLU A 196 -2.21 -10.12 -25.57
CA GLU A 196 -1.36 -11.23 -25.15
C GLU A 196 -0.90 -11.07 -23.70
N PRO A 197 -0.89 -12.15 -22.91
CA PRO A 197 -0.36 -12.15 -21.54
C PRO A 197 1.08 -11.65 -21.51
N ASN A 198 1.38 -10.75 -20.58
CA ASN A 198 2.72 -10.20 -20.37
C ASN A 198 2.95 -9.96 -18.87
N ALA A 199 2.82 -11.04 -18.08
CA ALA A 199 3.09 -10.98 -16.66
C ALA A 199 4.60 -10.74 -16.43
N ARG A 200 4.92 -9.75 -15.59
CA ARG A 200 6.30 -9.41 -15.25
C ARG A 200 6.49 -9.51 -13.75
N LEU A 201 7.51 -10.25 -13.36
CA LEU A 201 8.00 -10.31 -11.99
C LEU A 201 9.44 -9.82 -12.02
N ARG A 202 9.72 -8.72 -11.32
CA ARG A 202 11.05 -8.10 -11.25
C ARG A 202 11.56 -8.15 -9.84
N THR A 203 12.84 -8.43 -9.70
CA THR A 203 13.56 -8.18 -8.43
C THR A 203 13.62 -6.68 -8.15
N VAL A 204 13.96 -6.30 -6.92
CA VAL A 204 14.19 -4.89 -6.55
C VAL A 204 15.23 -4.25 -7.46
N MET A 205 16.34 -4.96 -7.74
CA MET A 205 17.41 -4.41 -8.59
C MET A 205 16.94 -4.20 -10.04
N GLU A 206 16.28 -5.18 -10.65
CA GLU A 206 15.70 -5.04 -12.00
C GLU A 206 14.64 -3.93 -12.05
N TRP A 207 13.91 -3.70 -10.94
CA TRP A 207 12.94 -2.62 -10.84
C TRP A 207 13.60 -1.25 -10.79
N LEU A 208 14.69 -1.09 -10.03
CA LEU A 208 15.49 0.12 -9.99
C LEU A 208 16.12 0.41 -11.36
N GLU A 209 16.76 -0.57 -11.97
CA GLU A 209 17.35 -0.44 -13.33
C GLU A 209 16.29 -0.05 -14.37
N PHE A 210 15.14 -0.69 -14.38
CA PHE A 210 14.02 -0.35 -15.27
C PHE A 210 13.57 1.11 -15.10
N ASN A 211 13.63 1.64 -13.90
CA ASN A 211 13.30 3.02 -13.59
C ASN A 211 14.48 3.98 -13.75
N ARG A 212 15.66 3.50 -14.14
CA ARG A 212 16.89 4.28 -14.35
C ARG A 212 17.34 5.03 -13.08
N VAL A 213 17.41 4.30 -11.97
CA VAL A 213 17.82 4.81 -10.65
C VAL A 213 19.04 4.05 -10.19
#